data_786ee462dc4f7f8df685cb0b4ec7ba21
#
_entry.id   786ee462dc4f7f8df685cb0b4ec7ba21
#
_cell.length_a   1.000
_cell.length_b   1.000
_cell.length_c   1.000
_cell.angle_alpha   90.00
_cell.angle_beta   90.00
_cell.angle_gamma   90.00
#
_symmetry.space_group_name_H-M   'P 1'
#
loop_
_entity.id
_entity.type
_entity.pdbx_description
1 polymer ?
#
loop_
_entity_poly.entity_id
_entity_poly.type
_entity_poly.pdbx_seq_one_letter_code
_entity_poly.pdbx_strand_id
1 'polypeptide(L)'
;LPWGLQIIRQVEGGLYHTIQNQTAEKEQYWTTKHRLEAPVQMQKLLETAMVPATFNKITVPVFSGFYYKNEAEQDPTVSVAAMRQMFQELGTAPNLKEEKAFPNAGAHEIGSALVTDNHGEVKEATLEFLNRILN
;
A
#
# COMPACT_ATOMS: atom_id res chain seq x y z
N LEU A 1 23.63 2.18 -0.22
CA LEU A 1 24.94 1.56 -0.48
C LEU A 1 25.20 1.59 -1.99
N PRO A 2 26.26 2.30 -2.50
CA PRO A 2 26.50 2.44 -3.94
C PRO A 2 26.70 1.10 -4.67
N TRP A 3 27.14 0.06 -3.97
CA TRP A 3 27.42 -1.28 -4.52
C TRP A 3 26.25 -2.27 -4.43
N GLY A 4 25.21 -1.96 -3.67
CA GLY A 4 24.11 -2.91 -3.42
C GLY A 4 23.39 -3.32 -4.69
N LEU A 5 23.11 -2.38 -5.59
CA LEU A 5 22.43 -2.65 -6.86
C LEU A 5 23.29 -3.53 -7.79
N GLN A 6 24.60 -3.36 -7.79
CA GLN A 6 25.50 -4.18 -8.61
C GLN A 6 25.56 -5.62 -8.10
N ILE A 7 25.58 -5.81 -6.77
CA ILE A 7 25.52 -7.15 -6.16
C ILE A 7 24.20 -7.84 -6.51
N ILE A 8 23.09 -7.14 -6.37
CA ILE A 8 21.77 -7.70 -6.71
C ILE A 8 21.69 -8.07 -8.19
N ARG A 9 22.23 -7.26 -9.10
CA ARG A 9 22.29 -7.58 -10.54
C ARG A 9 23.07 -8.86 -10.83
N GLN A 10 24.14 -9.12 -10.07
CA GLN A 10 24.89 -10.37 -10.21
C GLN A 10 24.12 -11.57 -9.68
N VAL A 11 23.43 -11.43 -8.56
CA VAL A 11 22.60 -12.49 -7.97
C VAL A 11 21.42 -12.85 -8.87
N GLU A 12 20.72 -11.85 -9.40
CA GLU A 12 19.57 -12.02 -10.30
C GLU A 12 19.96 -12.40 -11.74
N GLY A 13 21.25 -12.31 -12.07
CA GLY A 13 21.74 -12.62 -13.42
C GLY A 13 21.31 -11.62 -14.50
N GLY A 14 20.91 -10.38 -14.13
CA GLY A 14 20.47 -9.40 -15.09
C GLY A 14 19.98 -8.07 -14.49
N LEU A 15 19.15 -7.37 -15.26
CA LEU A 15 18.61 -6.05 -14.90
C LEU A 15 17.19 -6.11 -14.29
N TYR A 16 16.59 -7.31 -14.29
CA TYR A 16 15.20 -7.50 -13.88
C TYR A 16 15.08 -8.55 -12.78
N HIS A 17 14.19 -8.31 -11.83
CA HIS A 17 13.68 -9.29 -10.89
C HIS A 17 12.36 -9.84 -11.41
N THR A 18 12.18 -11.16 -11.37
CA THR A 18 10.90 -11.81 -11.73
C THR A 18 10.14 -12.16 -10.45
N ILE A 19 8.90 -11.68 -10.36
CA ILE A 19 8.02 -11.96 -9.22
C ILE A 19 7.60 -13.42 -9.29
N GLN A 20 7.86 -14.17 -8.24
CA GLN A 20 7.55 -15.60 -8.16
C GLN A 20 6.14 -15.85 -7.60
N ASN A 21 5.60 -17.04 -7.86
CA ASN A 21 4.37 -17.56 -7.25
C ASN A 21 3.10 -16.73 -7.49
N GLN A 22 3.00 -16.07 -8.65
CA GLN A 22 1.75 -15.45 -9.07
C GLN A 22 0.81 -16.48 -9.68
N THR A 23 -0.51 -16.29 -9.53
CA THR A 23 -1.50 -17.09 -10.24
C THR A 23 -1.59 -16.66 -11.71
N ALA A 24 -1.93 -17.58 -12.60
CA ALA A 24 -2.12 -17.27 -14.03
C ALA A 24 -3.15 -16.16 -14.28
N GLU A 25 -4.15 -16.03 -13.41
CA GLU A 25 -5.13 -14.96 -13.46
C GLU A 25 -4.52 -13.62 -13.06
N LYS A 26 -3.73 -13.57 -11.96
CA LYS A 26 -3.04 -12.35 -11.51
C LYS A 26 -2.02 -11.85 -12.55
N GLU A 27 -1.33 -12.76 -13.24
CA GLU A 27 -0.36 -12.43 -14.31
C GLU A 27 -0.98 -11.67 -15.49
N GLN A 28 -2.29 -11.76 -15.71
CA GLN A 28 -2.97 -11.02 -16.77
C GLN A 28 -3.11 -9.52 -16.46
N TYR A 29 -3.09 -9.15 -15.18
CA TYR A 29 -3.36 -7.79 -14.72
C TYR A 29 -2.18 -7.13 -13.99
N TRP A 30 -1.26 -7.92 -13.46
CA TRP A 30 -0.07 -7.46 -12.76
C TRP A 30 1.20 -7.67 -13.57
N THR A 31 2.17 -6.78 -13.39
CA THR A 31 3.50 -7.04 -13.96
C THR A 31 4.14 -8.27 -13.33
N THR A 32 4.74 -9.11 -14.16
CA THR A 32 5.45 -10.32 -13.71
C THR A 32 6.90 -10.06 -13.39
N LYS A 33 7.45 -8.91 -13.80
CA LYS A 33 8.84 -8.53 -13.52
C LYS A 33 9.01 -7.02 -13.52
N HIS A 34 9.96 -6.56 -12.73
CA HIS A 34 10.35 -5.14 -12.68
C HIS A 34 11.87 -4.98 -12.71
N ARG A 35 12.32 -3.79 -13.08
CA ARG A 35 13.75 -3.47 -13.06
C ARG A 35 14.26 -3.42 -11.62
N LEU A 36 15.50 -3.84 -11.42
CA LEU A 36 16.15 -3.84 -10.09
C LEU A 36 16.34 -2.42 -9.52
N GLU A 37 16.31 -1.39 -10.36
CA GLU A 37 16.33 0.00 -9.93
C GLU A 37 14.99 0.47 -9.30
N ALA A 38 13.87 -0.17 -9.65
CA ALA A 38 12.55 0.29 -9.20
C ALA A 38 12.39 0.33 -7.67
N PRO A 39 12.77 -0.70 -6.88
CA PRO A 39 12.74 -0.64 -5.43
C PRO A 39 13.62 0.48 -4.85
N VAL A 40 14.78 0.75 -5.46
CA VAL A 40 15.69 1.82 -5.03
C VAL A 40 15.06 3.19 -5.23
N GLN A 41 14.41 3.42 -6.38
CA GLN A 41 13.71 4.67 -6.66
C GLN A 41 12.47 4.83 -5.77
N MET A 42 11.74 3.74 -5.52
CA MET A 42 10.61 3.74 -4.59
C MET A 42 11.06 4.09 -3.16
N GLN A 43 12.13 3.48 -2.68
CA GLN A 43 12.68 3.80 -1.35
C GLN A 43 13.05 5.28 -1.24
N LYS A 44 13.72 5.84 -2.26
CA LYS A 44 14.04 7.26 -2.29
C LYS A 44 12.80 8.15 -2.27
N LEU A 45 11.75 7.77 -3.00
CA LEU A 45 10.47 8.48 -2.98
C LEU A 45 9.84 8.45 -1.58
N LEU A 46 9.82 7.28 -0.94
CA LEU A 46 9.30 7.14 0.42
C LEU A 46 10.05 8.04 1.42
N GLU A 47 11.38 8.01 1.39
CA GLU A 47 12.22 8.82 2.29
C GLU A 47 12.07 10.33 2.09
N THR A 48 11.72 10.78 0.88
CA THR A 48 11.62 12.21 0.55
C THR A 48 10.20 12.75 0.56
N ALA A 49 9.20 11.93 0.25
CA ALA A 49 7.81 12.34 0.07
C ALA A 49 6.88 11.87 1.21
N MET A 50 7.14 10.70 1.81
CA MET A 50 6.34 10.18 2.92
C MET A 50 6.84 10.72 4.27
N VAL A 51 6.69 12.03 4.44
CA VAL A 51 7.20 12.78 5.61
C VAL A 51 6.10 13.69 6.16
N PRO A 52 6.15 14.05 7.47
CA PRO A 52 5.14 14.91 8.12
C PRO A 52 4.88 16.22 7.38
N ALA A 53 5.91 16.84 6.82
CA ALA A 53 5.79 18.08 6.05
C ALA A 53 4.94 17.94 4.77
N THR A 54 4.86 16.73 4.21
CA THR A 54 3.96 16.39 3.08
C THR A 54 2.56 16.09 3.60
N PHE A 55 2.44 15.27 4.63
CA PHE A 55 1.15 14.83 5.18
C PHE A 55 0.33 16.01 5.70
N ASN A 56 0.95 16.95 6.41
CA ASN A 56 0.29 18.17 6.91
C ASN A 56 -0.30 19.07 5.81
N LYS A 57 0.14 18.94 4.56
CA LYS A 57 -0.40 19.69 3.41
C LYS A 57 -1.61 19.04 2.77
N ILE A 58 -1.90 17.78 3.11
CA ILE A 58 -3.07 17.06 2.60
C ILE A 58 -4.27 17.48 3.45
N THR A 59 -5.20 18.23 2.84
CA THR A 59 -6.39 18.78 3.50
C THR A 59 -7.71 18.29 2.89
N VAL A 60 -7.62 17.51 1.81
CA VAL A 60 -8.77 16.89 1.14
C VAL A 60 -9.31 15.72 1.98
N PRO A 61 -10.57 15.28 1.76
CA PRO A 61 -11.10 14.08 2.41
C PRO A 61 -10.22 12.85 2.16
N VAL A 62 -9.95 12.05 3.21
CA VAL A 62 -9.09 10.86 3.15
C VAL A 62 -9.76 9.67 3.81
N PHE A 63 -9.88 8.56 3.06
CA PHE A 63 -10.17 7.23 3.59
C PHE A 63 -8.91 6.37 3.53
N SER A 64 -8.48 5.82 4.68
CA SER A 64 -7.31 4.95 4.80
C SER A 64 -7.75 3.55 5.24
N GLY A 65 -7.76 2.60 4.30
CA GLY A 65 -8.07 1.20 4.57
C GLY A 65 -6.82 0.33 4.50
N PHE A 66 -6.71 -0.66 5.41
CA PHE A 66 -5.59 -1.60 5.42
C PHE A 66 -5.97 -2.94 6.05
N TYR A 67 -5.23 -4.00 5.72
CA TYR A 67 -5.34 -5.28 6.40
C TYR A 67 -4.68 -5.20 7.78
N TYR A 68 -5.47 -5.45 8.81
CA TYR A 68 -4.99 -5.62 10.17
C TYR A 68 -5.98 -6.41 11.01
N LYS A 69 -5.54 -7.53 11.55
CA LYS A 69 -6.27 -8.35 12.49
C LYS A 69 -5.64 -8.32 13.89
N ASN A 70 -4.32 -8.43 13.94
CA ASN A 70 -3.48 -8.29 15.13
C ASN A 70 -2.02 -8.05 14.70
N GLU A 71 -1.10 -7.93 15.67
CA GLU A 71 0.33 -7.65 15.36
C GLU A 71 1.03 -8.73 14.52
N ALA A 72 0.57 -9.97 14.59
CA ALA A 72 1.14 -11.07 13.80
C ALA A 72 0.45 -11.26 12.44
N GLU A 73 -0.79 -10.77 12.31
CA GLU A 73 -1.63 -10.89 11.13
C GLU A 73 -2.03 -9.50 10.64
N GLN A 74 -1.18 -8.86 9.87
CA GLN A 74 -1.37 -7.52 9.32
C GLN A 74 -0.76 -7.42 7.93
N ASP A 75 -0.89 -6.26 7.29
CA ASP A 75 -0.36 -6.01 5.96
C ASP A 75 1.12 -6.44 5.84
N PRO A 76 1.43 -7.40 4.95
CA PRO A 76 2.79 -7.95 4.81
C PRO A 76 3.72 -7.05 4.01
N THR A 77 3.21 -6.01 3.38
CA THR A 77 3.93 -5.15 2.42
C THR A 77 4.23 -3.78 3.00
N VAL A 78 3.25 -3.19 3.69
CA VAL A 78 3.36 -1.83 4.26
C VAL A 78 3.17 -1.87 5.77
N SER A 79 3.99 -1.14 6.51
CA SER A 79 3.86 -1.02 7.96
C SER A 79 2.54 -0.35 8.35
N VAL A 80 1.66 -1.08 9.01
CA VAL A 80 0.39 -0.55 9.54
C VAL A 80 0.65 0.56 10.56
N ALA A 81 1.69 0.43 11.39
CA ALA A 81 2.07 1.49 12.33
C ALA A 81 2.44 2.80 11.61
N ALA A 82 3.19 2.72 10.49
CA ALA A 82 3.53 3.88 9.68
C ALA A 82 2.29 4.48 8.98
N MET A 83 1.35 3.66 8.53
CA MET A 83 0.08 4.14 7.94
C MET A 83 -0.75 4.91 8.96
N ARG A 84 -0.88 4.40 10.18
CA ARG A 84 -1.58 5.07 11.28
C ARG A 84 -0.90 6.37 11.69
N GLN A 85 0.43 6.39 11.76
CA GLN A 85 1.17 7.61 12.02
C GLN A 85 0.92 8.65 10.92
N MET A 86 1.06 8.27 9.64
CA MET A 86 0.73 9.13 8.51
C MET A 86 -0.68 9.71 8.63
N PHE A 87 -1.68 8.87 8.93
CA PHE A 87 -3.07 9.28 9.06
C PHE A 87 -3.27 10.34 10.16
N GLN A 88 -2.58 10.21 11.28
CA GLN A 88 -2.61 11.22 12.35
C GLN A 88 -2.00 12.55 11.92
N GLU A 89 -0.94 12.50 11.11
CA GLU A 89 -0.18 13.67 10.63
C GLU A 89 -0.85 14.39 9.43
N LEU A 90 -1.94 13.84 8.86
CA LEU A 90 -2.71 14.51 7.80
C LEU A 90 -3.29 15.83 8.28
N GLY A 91 -3.12 16.89 7.48
CA GLY A 91 -3.75 18.21 7.68
C GLY A 91 -5.27 18.20 7.45
N THR A 92 -5.83 17.10 7.00
CA THR A 92 -7.28 16.88 6.80
C THR A 92 -8.04 17.02 8.11
N ALA A 93 -9.13 17.78 8.10
CA ALA A 93 -9.99 17.95 9.27
C ALA A 93 -10.54 16.58 9.77
N PRO A 94 -10.70 16.39 11.09
CA PRO A 94 -11.10 15.09 11.65
C PRO A 94 -12.40 14.52 11.09
N ASN A 95 -13.38 15.36 10.76
CA ASN A 95 -14.67 14.97 10.18
C ASN A 95 -14.58 14.58 8.70
N LEU A 96 -13.46 14.87 8.04
CA LEU A 96 -13.19 14.57 6.62
C LEU A 96 -12.21 13.40 6.44
N LYS A 97 -11.76 12.78 7.52
CA LYS A 97 -10.87 11.62 7.41
C LYS A 97 -11.39 10.43 8.20
N GLU A 98 -11.15 9.25 7.68
CA GLU A 98 -11.53 7.97 8.28
C GLU A 98 -10.43 6.93 8.07
N GLU A 99 -10.13 6.16 9.13
CA GLU A 99 -9.21 5.03 9.08
C GLU A 99 -10.00 3.76 9.41
N LYS A 100 -9.83 2.70 8.60
CA LYS A 100 -10.51 1.43 8.81
C LYS A 100 -9.59 0.23 8.59
N ALA A 101 -9.51 -0.64 9.61
CA ALA A 101 -8.88 -1.93 9.50
C ALA A 101 -9.85 -2.97 8.93
N PHE A 102 -9.36 -3.85 8.05
CA PHE A 102 -10.10 -4.95 7.44
C PHE A 102 -9.46 -6.28 7.87
N PRO A 103 -9.90 -6.87 9.01
CA PRO A 103 -9.23 -8.03 9.61
C PRO A 103 -9.33 -9.31 8.77
N ASN A 104 -10.27 -9.37 7.84
CA ASN A 104 -10.50 -10.52 6.97
C ASN A 104 -9.89 -10.37 5.57
N ALA A 105 -9.24 -9.26 5.26
CA ALA A 105 -8.67 -9.03 3.93
C ALA A 105 -7.50 -9.97 3.62
N GLY A 106 -6.64 -10.24 4.60
CA GLY A 106 -5.55 -11.22 4.48
C GLY A 106 -4.42 -10.86 3.52
N ALA A 107 -4.48 -9.69 2.87
CA ALA A 107 -3.55 -9.27 1.83
C ALA A 107 -3.36 -7.75 1.81
N HIS A 108 -2.32 -7.29 1.11
CA HIS A 108 -2.07 -5.85 0.90
C HIS A 108 -3.10 -5.22 -0.04
N GLU A 109 -3.42 -5.90 -1.14
CA GLU A 109 -4.36 -5.41 -2.15
C GLU A 109 -5.83 -5.68 -1.73
N ILE A 110 -6.24 -5.09 -0.59
CA ILE A 110 -7.53 -5.33 0.08
C ILE A 110 -8.77 -5.11 -0.78
N GLY A 111 -8.69 -4.31 -1.83
CA GLY A 111 -9.82 -4.01 -2.74
C GLY A 111 -9.88 -4.90 -3.98
N SER A 112 -8.97 -5.89 -4.12
CA SER A 112 -8.87 -6.72 -5.32
C SER A 112 -9.52 -8.09 -5.14
N ALA A 113 -10.53 -8.41 -5.94
CA ALA A 113 -11.14 -9.74 -6.01
C ALA A 113 -10.17 -10.84 -6.48
N LEU A 114 -9.03 -10.48 -7.08
CA LEU A 114 -7.98 -11.42 -7.49
C LEU A 114 -7.10 -11.87 -6.31
N VAL A 115 -7.22 -11.21 -5.17
CA VAL A 115 -6.31 -11.37 -4.04
C VAL A 115 -7.03 -11.70 -2.74
N THR A 116 -8.25 -11.16 -2.54
CA THR A 116 -9.03 -11.36 -1.34
C THR A 116 -10.52 -11.52 -1.62
N ASP A 117 -11.15 -12.47 -0.95
CA ASP A 117 -12.61 -12.65 -0.98
C ASP A 117 -13.35 -11.53 -0.24
N ASN A 118 -12.64 -10.76 0.61
CA ASN A 118 -13.23 -9.71 1.44
C ASN A 118 -13.30 -8.32 0.77
N HIS A 119 -13.01 -8.22 -0.53
CA HIS A 119 -13.04 -6.95 -1.28
C HIS A 119 -14.41 -6.25 -1.24
N GLY A 120 -15.51 -7.00 -1.03
CA GLY A 120 -16.87 -6.48 -0.89
C GLY A 120 -17.00 -5.53 0.30
N GLU A 121 -16.48 -5.91 1.48
CA GLU A 121 -16.47 -5.08 2.69
C GLU A 121 -15.70 -3.77 2.48
N VAL A 122 -14.56 -3.85 1.78
CA VAL A 122 -13.75 -2.67 1.46
C VAL A 122 -14.51 -1.72 0.54
N LYS A 123 -15.20 -2.26 -0.48
CA LYS A 123 -16.04 -1.48 -1.39
C LYS A 123 -17.17 -0.78 -0.64
N GLU A 124 -17.90 -1.49 0.22
CA GLU A 124 -19.00 -0.93 1.01
C GLU A 124 -18.52 0.21 1.90
N ALA A 125 -17.46 0.00 2.67
CA ALA A 125 -16.89 1.04 3.53
C ALA A 125 -16.43 2.27 2.73
N THR A 126 -15.84 2.06 1.56
CA THR A 126 -15.43 3.16 0.67
C THR A 126 -16.66 3.96 0.19
N LEU A 127 -17.73 3.28 -0.20
CA LEU A 127 -18.98 3.93 -0.64
C LEU A 127 -19.66 4.69 0.51
N GLU A 128 -19.68 4.13 1.71
CA GLU A 128 -20.20 4.82 2.90
C GLU A 128 -19.44 6.11 3.19
N PHE A 129 -18.11 6.06 3.16
CA PHE A 129 -17.25 7.24 3.30
C PHE A 129 -17.58 8.28 2.22
N LEU A 130 -17.60 7.88 0.95
CA LEU A 130 -17.88 8.79 -0.16
C LEU A 130 -19.27 9.44 -0.03
N ASN A 131 -20.29 8.67 0.29
CA ASN A 131 -21.65 9.20 0.49
C ASN A 131 -21.70 10.23 1.62
N ARG A 132 -20.96 10.00 2.72
CA ARG A 132 -20.88 10.96 3.84
C ARG A 132 -20.17 12.26 3.47
N ILE A 133 -19.20 12.20 2.56
CA ILE A 133 -18.42 13.38 2.15
C ILE A 133 -19.12 14.18 1.04
N LEU A 134 -19.92 13.53 0.19
CA LEU A 134 -20.56 14.17 -0.98
C LEU A 134 -21.97 14.69 -0.70
N ASN A 135 -22.60 14.29 0.40
CA ASN A 135 -23.91 14.76 0.86
C ASN A 135 -23.81 15.68 2.07
#